data_dbee857e0b5ffc549d3b7640f52cb2ed
#
_entry.id   dbee857e0b5ffc549d3b7640f52cb2ed
#
_cell.length_a   1.000
_cell.length_b   1.000
_cell.length_c   1.000
_cell.angle_alpha   90.00
_cell.angle_beta   90.00
_cell.angle_gamma   90.00
#
_symmetry.space_group_name_H-M   'P 1'
#
loop_
_entity.id
_entity.type
_entity.pdbx_description
1 polymer ?
#
loop_
_entity_poly.entity_id
_entity_poly.type
_entity_poly.pdbx_seq_one_letter_code
_entity_poly.pdbx_strand_id
1 'polypeptide(L)'
;ADLRVLSDNSDSTTRSAGGRGFDRNLGGHAFISSINVNFANVGSMEENTTYARYVGMDAIASLNEYDMLNSDKACELRGVNQQIMAAYSNGVTPVMGTGTPVTEDADFSIKPMCCLNKMSAGVNGLSMARTGNITLAIVLADNLDALFGQVVDVNSGYELRNLRVDFKSVPDSKTPESVTMGVVNDFKSNLLSGEATISTNVAALAESVAMNFIQNQHESVPVYNSYKMENIQGLQEVQYLFNSQSNSLVSFPIRDRTEMLERFIASMQDTSHNQVSIDKYRSNAGWALGLNFDEAIDLSNNTFTVQLATTVNQNYPVNVFMYFFSRRTI
;
A
#
# COMPACT_ATOMS: atom_id res chain seq x y z
N ALA A 1 5.33 -2.21 -18.75
CA ALA A 1 4.01 -2.79 -19.07
C ALA A 1 3.11 -1.72 -19.68
N ASP A 2 2.21 -2.13 -20.54
CA ASP A 2 1.23 -1.26 -21.16
C ASP A 2 -0.11 -1.53 -20.48
N LEU A 3 -0.74 -0.49 -19.95
CA LEU A 3 -2.04 -0.57 -19.32
C LEU A 3 -3.13 -0.25 -20.33
N ARG A 4 -4.10 -1.13 -20.44
CA ARG A 4 -5.32 -0.89 -21.17
C ARG A 4 -6.51 -1.11 -20.24
N VAL A 5 -7.34 -0.09 -20.08
CA VAL A 5 -8.59 -0.22 -19.36
C VAL A 5 -9.69 -0.64 -20.33
N LEU A 6 -10.28 -1.79 -20.05
CA LEU A 6 -11.36 -2.36 -20.88
C LEU A 6 -12.70 -1.84 -20.39
N SER A 7 -13.54 -1.42 -21.33
CA SER A 7 -14.95 -1.16 -21.07
C SER A 7 -15.77 -2.15 -21.87
N ASP A 8 -16.65 -2.85 -21.22
CA ASP A 8 -17.59 -3.77 -21.91
C ASP A 8 -18.74 -3.03 -22.60
N ASN A 9 -18.73 -1.71 -22.60
CA ASN A 9 -19.74 -0.95 -23.33
C ASN A 9 -19.45 -1.01 -24.84
N SER A 10 -20.06 -1.98 -25.49
CA SER A 10 -20.23 -2.02 -26.94
C SER A 10 -21.01 -0.79 -27.48
N ASP A 11 -21.54 0.04 -26.60
CA ASP A 11 -22.28 1.24 -26.95
C ASP A 11 -21.38 2.48 -26.84
N SER A 12 -20.87 2.89 -28.02
CA SER A 12 -19.99 4.06 -28.15
C SER A 12 -20.67 5.40 -27.82
N THR A 13 -21.99 5.40 -27.58
CA THR A 13 -22.78 6.61 -27.36
C THR A 13 -22.94 7.02 -25.91
N THR A 14 -22.66 6.13 -24.95
CA THR A 14 -22.77 6.40 -23.51
C THR A 14 -21.42 6.49 -22.79
N ARG A 15 -20.38 6.92 -23.48
CA ARG A 15 -19.14 7.35 -22.79
C ARG A 15 -19.41 8.64 -22.01
N SER A 16 -20.21 8.51 -20.97
CA SER A 16 -20.51 9.64 -20.08
C SER A 16 -19.23 10.12 -19.37
N ALA A 17 -19.17 11.40 -19.12
CA ALA A 17 -18.06 12.12 -18.53
C ALA A 17 -17.72 11.73 -17.08
N GLY A 18 -18.30 10.67 -16.53
CA GLY A 18 -17.97 10.09 -15.25
C GLY A 18 -16.87 9.05 -15.43
N GLY A 19 -15.61 9.48 -15.43
CA GLY A 19 -14.49 8.61 -15.73
C GLY A 19 -14.32 7.48 -14.72
N ARG A 20 -13.82 6.36 -15.23
CA ARG A 20 -13.18 5.32 -14.45
C ARG A 20 -11.79 5.81 -14.06
N GLY A 21 -11.37 5.50 -12.87
CA GLY A 21 -10.06 5.88 -12.40
C GLY A 21 -9.41 4.79 -11.57
N PHE A 22 -8.15 4.95 -11.34
CA PHE A 22 -7.38 4.23 -10.33
C PHE A 22 -6.79 5.24 -9.33
N ASP A 23 -6.31 4.76 -8.19
CA ASP A 23 -5.77 5.66 -7.16
C ASP A 23 -4.51 6.37 -7.66
N ARG A 24 -4.53 7.72 -7.67
CA ARG A 24 -3.43 8.56 -8.14
C ARG A 24 -2.16 8.45 -7.29
N ASN A 25 -2.29 8.09 -6.01
CA ASN A 25 -1.12 7.92 -5.14
C ASN A 25 -0.43 6.59 -5.40
N LEU A 26 -1.16 5.63 -5.92
CA LEU A 26 -0.68 4.30 -6.27
C LEU A 26 -0.16 4.22 -7.71
N GLY A 27 -0.83 4.88 -8.65
CA GLY A 27 -0.50 4.71 -10.06
C GLY A 27 -0.57 3.24 -10.48
N GLY A 28 0.46 2.76 -11.17
CA GLY A 28 0.57 1.37 -11.63
C GLY A 28 0.58 0.32 -10.52
N HIS A 29 0.88 0.70 -9.28
CA HIS A 29 0.83 -0.21 -8.14
C HIS A 29 -0.61 -0.62 -7.78
N ALA A 30 -1.62 0.16 -8.17
CA ALA A 30 -3.03 -0.17 -7.93
C ALA A 30 -3.45 -1.50 -8.60
N PHE A 31 -2.73 -1.94 -9.62
CA PHE A 31 -3.01 -3.18 -10.36
C PHE A 31 -2.35 -4.42 -9.74
N ILE A 32 -1.71 -4.30 -8.59
CA ILE A 32 -1.06 -5.40 -7.87
C ILE A 32 -1.74 -5.62 -6.52
N SER A 33 -2.31 -6.80 -6.32
CA SER A 33 -2.91 -7.17 -5.03
C SER A 33 -1.88 -7.69 -4.05
N SER A 34 -0.98 -8.58 -4.51
CA SER A 34 0.03 -9.16 -3.63
C SER A 34 1.39 -9.32 -4.29
N ILE A 35 2.43 -9.30 -3.45
CA ILE A 35 3.81 -9.62 -3.82
C ILE A 35 4.35 -10.64 -2.83
N ASN A 36 4.98 -11.68 -3.37
CA ASN A 36 5.71 -12.68 -2.59
C ASN A 36 7.14 -12.82 -3.13
N VAL A 37 8.11 -12.74 -2.24
CA VAL A 37 9.54 -12.92 -2.55
C VAL A 37 10.05 -14.16 -1.84
N ASN A 38 10.58 -15.11 -2.61
CA ASN A 38 11.14 -16.35 -2.09
C ASN A 38 12.56 -16.55 -2.60
N PHE A 39 13.46 -16.94 -1.72
CA PHE A 39 14.83 -17.33 -2.01
C PHE A 39 14.98 -18.85 -1.83
N ALA A 40 15.41 -19.57 -2.85
CA ALA A 40 15.43 -21.03 -2.83
C ALA A 40 16.24 -21.60 -1.65
N ASN A 41 17.33 -20.94 -1.25
CA ASN A 41 18.19 -21.41 -0.16
C ASN A 41 17.80 -20.88 1.23
N VAL A 42 16.93 -19.88 1.31
CA VAL A 42 16.56 -19.19 2.56
C VAL A 42 15.10 -19.41 2.92
N GLY A 43 14.23 -19.56 1.92
CA GLY A 43 12.78 -19.66 2.06
C GLY A 43 12.06 -18.35 1.76
N SER A 44 10.81 -18.24 2.20
CA SER A 44 10.00 -17.04 2.02
C SER A 44 10.62 -15.87 2.76
N MET A 45 10.94 -14.82 2.03
CA MET A 45 11.50 -13.59 2.56
C MET A 45 10.42 -12.59 2.94
N GLU A 46 9.47 -12.39 2.05
CA GLU A 46 8.40 -11.43 2.23
C GLU A 46 7.12 -11.93 1.57
N GLU A 47 6.02 -11.80 2.26
CA GLU A 47 4.69 -12.05 1.73
C GLU A 47 3.81 -10.87 2.11
N ASN A 48 3.38 -10.12 1.11
CA ASN A 48 2.49 -8.97 1.28
C ASN A 48 1.24 -9.21 0.44
N THR A 49 0.16 -9.61 1.09
CA THR A 49 -1.12 -9.96 0.45
C THR A 49 -2.02 -8.75 0.19
N THR A 50 -1.64 -7.59 0.73
CA THR A 50 -2.38 -6.33 0.60
C THR A 50 -1.49 -5.19 0.09
N TYR A 51 -0.66 -5.54 -0.89
CA TYR A 51 0.43 -4.74 -1.41
C TYR A 51 0.03 -3.30 -1.81
N ALA A 52 -1.03 -3.12 -2.59
CA ALA A 52 -1.43 -1.79 -3.05
C ALA A 52 -1.77 -0.86 -1.87
N ARG A 53 -2.43 -1.39 -0.82
CA ARG A 53 -2.74 -0.60 0.38
C ARG A 53 -1.49 -0.19 1.14
N TYR A 54 -0.52 -1.10 1.24
CA TYR A 54 0.78 -0.80 1.81
C TYR A 54 1.47 0.35 1.05
N VAL A 55 1.53 0.25 -0.28
CA VAL A 55 2.12 1.30 -1.13
C VAL A 55 1.38 2.64 -0.99
N GLY A 56 0.05 2.60 -0.87
CA GLY A 56 -0.76 3.80 -0.64
C GLY A 56 -0.46 4.46 0.70
N MET A 57 -0.28 3.67 1.74
CA MET A 57 0.08 4.16 3.07
C MET A 57 1.49 4.78 3.08
N ASP A 58 2.44 4.10 2.44
CA ASP A 58 3.80 4.61 2.25
C ASP A 58 3.80 5.92 1.45
N ALA A 59 3.03 5.99 0.37
CA ALA A 59 2.92 7.20 -0.43
C ALA A 59 2.42 8.42 0.37
N ILE A 60 1.48 8.21 1.29
CA ILE A 60 0.99 9.27 2.18
C ILE A 60 2.06 9.71 3.17
N ALA A 61 2.83 8.77 3.71
CA ALA A 61 3.87 9.06 4.69
C ALA A 61 5.14 9.66 4.07
N SER A 62 5.51 9.25 2.84
CA SER A 62 6.83 9.52 2.27
C SER A 62 6.82 10.43 1.04
N LEU A 63 5.68 10.63 0.35
CA LEU A 63 5.61 11.39 -0.89
C LEU A 63 4.81 12.67 -0.74
N ASN A 64 5.37 13.76 -1.25
CA ASN A 64 4.63 15.00 -1.45
C ASN A 64 4.13 15.13 -2.89
N GLU A 65 3.37 16.18 -3.18
CA GLU A 65 2.80 16.41 -4.50
C GLU A 65 3.88 16.66 -5.58
N TYR A 66 5.00 17.27 -5.20
CA TYR A 66 6.14 17.49 -6.09
C TYR A 66 6.85 16.16 -6.42
N ASP A 67 7.04 15.28 -5.42
CA ASP A 67 7.66 13.97 -5.63
C ASP A 67 6.81 13.10 -6.57
N MET A 68 5.48 13.16 -6.45
CA MET A 68 4.57 12.44 -7.35
C MET A 68 4.63 12.91 -8.80
N LEU A 69 5.02 14.15 -9.04
CA LEU A 69 5.22 14.71 -10.39
C LEU A 69 6.64 14.49 -10.92
N ASN A 70 7.54 13.96 -10.11
CA ASN A 70 8.90 13.65 -10.52
C ASN A 70 8.93 12.53 -11.56
N SER A 71 9.94 12.54 -12.43
CA SER A 71 10.06 11.61 -13.57
C SER A 71 9.89 10.13 -13.17
N ASP A 72 10.49 9.71 -12.07
CA ASP A 72 10.40 8.32 -11.62
C ASP A 72 8.98 7.94 -11.20
N LYS A 73 8.28 8.82 -10.50
CA LYS A 73 6.90 8.59 -10.05
C LYS A 73 5.89 8.80 -11.18
N ALA A 74 6.18 9.69 -12.11
CA ALA A 74 5.40 9.84 -13.33
C ALA A 74 5.46 8.58 -14.21
N CYS A 75 6.62 7.90 -14.29
CA CYS A 75 6.74 6.61 -14.96
C CYS A 75 5.91 5.51 -14.26
N GLU A 76 5.64 5.65 -12.97
CA GLU A 76 4.74 4.76 -12.21
C GLU A 76 3.26 5.14 -12.38
N LEU A 77 2.90 6.12 -13.18
CA LEU A 77 1.56 6.72 -13.33
C LEU A 77 1.03 7.37 -12.04
N ARG A 78 1.90 7.73 -11.09
CA ARG A 78 1.50 8.46 -9.88
C ARG A 78 1.31 9.95 -10.19
N GLY A 79 0.46 10.61 -9.42
CA GLY A 79 0.22 12.04 -9.55
C GLY A 79 -0.50 12.47 -10.82
N VAL A 80 -0.96 11.54 -11.64
CA VAL A 80 -1.74 11.85 -12.86
C VAL A 80 -3.00 12.62 -12.47
N ASN A 81 -3.23 13.77 -13.10
CA ASN A 81 -4.41 14.57 -12.78
C ASN A 81 -5.71 13.84 -13.19
N GLN A 82 -6.84 14.22 -12.58
CA GLN A 82 -8.11 13.53 -12.81
C GLN A 82 -8.56 13.51 -14.27
N GLN A 83 -8.23 14.52 -15.06
CA GLN A 83 -8.59 14.56 -16.48
C GLN A 83 -7.76 13.55 -17.28
N ILE A 84 -6.49 13.42 -16.98
CA ILE A 84 -5.62 12.40 -17.57
C ILE A 84 -6.05 11.02 -17.08
N MET A 85 -6.36 10.87 -15.79
CA MET A 85 -6.90 9.63 -15.25
C MET A 85 -8.20 9.20 -15.94
N ALA A 86 -9.12 10.12 -16.19
CA ALA A 86 -10.34 9.82 -16.89
C ALA A 86 -10.06 9.35 -18.34
N ALA A 87 -9.04 9.89 -18.99
CA ALA A 87 -8.62 9.49 -20.32
C ALA A 87 -7.97 8.10 -20.32
N TYR A 88 -7.02 7.84 -19.43
CA TYR A 88 -6.42 6.50 -19.27
C TYR A 88 -7.47 5.46 -18.87
N SER A 89 -8.38 5.81 -17.96
CA SER A 89 -9.44 4.92 -17.53
C SER A 89 -10.45 4.58 -18.64
N ASN A 90 -10.50 5.36 -19.70
CA ASN A 90 -11.35 5.10 -20.88
C ASN A 90 -10.59 4.42 -22.04
N GLY A 91 -9.33 4.04 -21.84
CA GLY A 91 -8.46 3.57 -22.93
C GLY A 91 -8.24 4.62 -24.00
N VAL A 92 -8.27 5.90 -23.62
CA VAL A 92 -8.12 7.05 -24.49
C VAL A 92 -6.98 7.90 -23.96
N THR A 93 -5.96 8.10 -24.75
CA THR A 93 -4.92 9.09 -24.44
C THR A 93 -5.51 10.47 -24.59
N PRO A 94 -5.30 11.39 -23.63
CA PRO A 94 -5.82 12.74 -23.78
C PRO A 94 -5.08 13.44 -24.91
N VAL A 95 -5.71 13.56 -26.05
CA VAL A 95 -5.28 14.51 -27.08
C VAL A 95 -5.81 15.88 -26.67
N MET A 96 -4.92 16.72 -26.17
CA MET A 96 -5.28 18.10 -25.86
C MET A 96 -5.85 18.78 -27.12
N GLY A 97 -7.14 19.03 -27.13
CA GLY A 97 -7.79 19.92 -28.05
C GLY A 97 -8.54 19.34 -29.25
N THR A 98 -8.62 18.04 -29.42
CA THR A 98 -9.47 17.45 -30.50
C THR A 98 -10.36 16.34 -29.94
N GLY A 99 -11.65 16.47 -30.12
CA GLY A 99 -12.67 15.58 -29.57
C GLY A 99 -12.72 14.15 -30.15
N THR A 100 -11.65 13.63 -30.71
CA THR A 100 -11.56 12.25 -31.22
C THR A 100 -10.79 11.40 -30.20
N PRO A 101 -11.43 10.37 -29.62
CA PRO A 101 -10.74 9.45 -28.74
C PRO A 101 -9.68 8.65 -29.51
N VAL A 102 -8.44 8.76 -29.09
CA VAL A 102 -7.36 7.87 -29.54
C VAL A 102 -7.23 6.77 -28.48
N THR A 103 -7.42 5.52 -28.89
CA THR A 103 -7.17 4.36 -28.05
C THR A 103 -5.68 4.05 -28.08
N GLU A 104 -4.95 4.59 -27.14
CA GLU A 104 -3.55 4.21 -26.91
C GLU A 104 -3.43 3.54 -25.54
N ASP A 105 -2.53 2.58 -25.48
CA ASP A 105 -2.17 1.94 -24.21
C ASP A 105 -1.26 2.88 -23.41
N ALA A 106 -1.44 2.94 -22.10
CA ALA A 106 -0.57 3.75 -21.25
C ALA A 106 0.62 2.92 -20.82
N ASP A 107 1.81 3.32 -21.23
CA ASP A 107 3.05 2.69 -20.78
C ASP A 107 3.37 3.10 -19.34
N PHE A 108 3.76 2.13 -18.52
CA PHE A 108 4.26 2.43 -17.19
C PHE A 108 5.33 1.46 -16.73
N SER A 109 6.15 1.91 -15.79
CA SER A 109 7.18 1.12 -15.13
C SER A 109 7.09 1.35 -13.63
N ILE A 110 7.04 0.28 -12.86
CA ILE A 110 7.02 0.36 -11.40
C ILE A 110 8.29 -0.26 -10.82
N LYS A 111 8.74 0.29 -9.69
CA LYS A 111 9.72 -0.33 -8.83
C LYS A 111 8.96 -1.01 -7.67
N PRO A 112 8.86 -2.36 -7.66
CA PRO A 112 8.10 -3.04 -6.61
C PRO A 112 8.62 -2.68 -5.22
N MET A 113 7.71 -2.34 -4.31
CA MET A 113 8.04 -2.01 -2.92
C MET A 113 8.11 -3.29 -2.09
N CYS A 114 9.19 -4.05 -2.27
CA CYS A 114 9.46 -5.29 -1.56
C CYS A 114 10.92 -5.33 -1.08
N CYS A 115 11.28 -6.36 -0.34
CA CYS A 115 12.62 -6.52 0.26
C CYS A 115 13.77 -6.42 -0.76
N LEU A 116 13.56 -6.80 -2.02
CA LEU A 116 14.55 -6.66 -3.09
C LEU A 116 14.94 -5.21 -3.38
N ASN A 117 14.07 -4.27 -3.08
CA ASN A 117 14.30 -2.83 -3.24
C ASN A 117 14.55 -2.09 -1.92
N LYS A 118 14.57 -2.82 -0.78
CA LYS A 118 14.79 -2.28 0.57
C LYS A 118 16.06 -2.84 1.20
N MET A 119 17.12 -2.95 0.41
CA MET A 119 18.43 -3.38 0.88
C MET A 119 19.17 -2.25 1.58
N SER A 120 20.05 -2.60 2.52
CA SER A 120 20.90 -1.65 3.23
C SER A 120 21.69 -0.77 2.27
N ALA A 121 21.94 0.48 2.67
CA ALA A 121 22.73 1.41 1.88
C ALA A 121 24.13 0.83 1.55
N GLY A 122 24.57 1.02 0.31
CA GLY A 122 25.87 0.53 -0.17
C GLY A 122 25.85 -0.93 -0.69
N VAL A 123 24.74 -1.63 -0.58
CA VAL A 123 24.60 -2.98 -1.14
C VAL A 123 24.40 -2.88 -2.66
N ASN A 124 25.29 -3.52 -3.42
CA ASN A 124 25.25 -3.50 -4.88
C ASN A 124 24.52 -4.70 -5.48
N GLY A 125 24.07 -5.64 -4.68
CA GLY A 125 23.34 -6.83 -5.16
C GLY A 125 23.35 -7.98 -4.17
N LEU A 126 22.69 -9.06 -4.55
CA LEU A 126 22.56 -10.30 -3.79
C LEU A 126 23.40 -11.39 -4.47
N SER A 127 24.11 -12.19 -3.66
CA SER A 127 24.83 -13.35 -4.17
C SER A 127 23.84 -14.49 -4.44
N MET A 128 23.78 -14.92 -5.71
CA MET A 128 22.97 -16.08 -6.10
C MET A 128 23.46 -17.39 -5.47
N ALA A 129 24.74 -17.48 -5.08
CA ALA A 129 25.24 -18.63 -4.36
C ALA A 129 24.60 -18.78 -2.96
N ARG A 130 24.22 -17.67 -2.33
CA ARG A 130 23.57 -17.66 -1.03
C ARG A 130 22.05 -17.77 -1.12
N THR A 131 21.44 -16.93 -1.95
CA THR A 131 19.99 -16.88 -2.08
C THR A 131 19.41 -18.06 -2.84
N GLY A 132 20.23 -18.69 -3.71
CA GLY A 132 19.71 -19.56 -4.76
C GLY A 132 18.85 -18.75 -5.75
N ASN A 133 17.94 -19.43 -6.40
CA ASN A 133 17.01 -18.77 -7.31
C ASN A 133 16.08 -17.85 -6.54
N ILE A 134 15.90 -16.65 -7.07
CA ILE A 134 14.96 -15.64 -6.52
C ILE A 134 13.66 -15.76 -7.30
N THR A 135 12.58 -16.01 -6.59
CA THR A 135 11.22 -16.01 -7.14
C THR A 135 10.50 -14.76 -6.66
N LEU A 136 10.04 -13.94 -7.60
CA LEU A 136 9.14 -12.83 -7.36
C LEU A 136 7.78 -13.19 -7.95
N ALA A 137 6.81 -13.50 -7.12
CA ALA A 137 5.44 -13.75 -7.53
C ALA A 137 4.62 -12.46 -7.35
N ILE A 138 3.96 -12.04 -8.42
CA ILE A 138 3.08 -10.86 -8.44
C ILE A 138 1.67 -11.33 -8.80
N VAL A 139 0.70 -11.03 -7.95
CA VAL A 139 -0.70 -11.30 -8.21
C VAL A 139 -1.39 -9.99 -8.57
N LEU A 140 -2.13 -9.99 -9.67
CA LEU A 140 -2.87 -8.81 -10.11
C LEU A 140 -4.10 -8.58 -9.23
N ALA A 141 -4.47 -7.32 -9.08
CA ALA A 141 -5.65 -6.91 -8.32
C ALA A 141 -6.93 -7.25 -9.08
N ASP A 142 -8.02 -7.48 -8.34
CA ASP A 142 -9.34 -7.57 -8.93
C ASP A 142 -9.73 -6.24 -9.59
N ASN A 143 -10.57 -6.32 -10.61
CA ASN A 143 -11.04 -5.14 -11.34
C ASN A 143 -11.71 -4.11 -10.43
N LEU A 144 -12.53 -4.58 -9.48
CA LEU A 144 -13.26 -3.71 -8.55
C LEU A 144 -12.38 -3.09 -7.46
N ASP A 145 -11.20 -3.65 -7.22
CA ASP A 145 -10.20 -3.07 -6.34
C ASP A 145 -9.32 -2.06 -7.07
N ALA A 146 -8.88 -2.41 -8.27
CA ALA A 146 -7.96 -1.58 -9.05
C ALA A 146 -8.64 -0.34 -9.65
N LEU A 147 -9.91 -0.45 -10.02
CA LEU A 147 -10.66 0.58 -10.74
C LEU A 147 -11.87 1.04 -9.93
N PHE A 148 -12.13 2.35 -9.96
CA PHE A 148 -13.33 2.94 -9.36
C PHE A 148 -13.88 4.09 -10.20
N GLY A 149 -15.15 4.43 -10.00
CA GLY A 149 -15.82 5.53 -10.70
C GLY A 149 -17.30 5.27 -10.86
N GLN A 150 -18.04 6.28 -11.27
CA GLN A 150 -19.51 6.18 -11.41
C GLN A 150 -19.97 5.20 -12.52
N VAL A 151 -19.07 4.82 -13.42
CA VAL A 151 -19.34 3.96 -14.58
C VAL A 151 -18.64 2.61 -14.47
N VAL A 152 -17.94 2.35 -13.36
CA VAL A 152 -17.33 1.03 -13.12
C VAL A 152 -18.42 0.06 -12.68
N ASP A 153 -18.52 -1.06 -13.35
CA ASP A 153 -19.41 -2.17 -13.02
C ASP A 153 -18.63 -3.49 -13.02
N VAL A 154 -19.31 -4.58 -12.75
CA VAL A 154 -18.71 -5.93 -12.71
C VAL A 154 -18.06 -6.37 -14.03
N ASN A 155 -18.41 -5.73 -15.15
CA ASN A 155 -17.85 -6.01 -16.46
C ASN A 155 -16.68 -5.08 -16.82
N SER A 156 -16.40 -4.09 -15.98
CA SER A 156 -15.23 -3.22 -16.16
C SER A 156 -13.97 -3.98 -15.83
N GLY A 157 -12.94 -3.83 -16.64
CA GLY A 157 -11.69 -4.55 -16.47
C GLY A 157 -10.48 -3.77 -16.96
N TYR A 158 -9.33 -4.32 -16.73
CA TYR A 158 -8.06 -3.84 -17.26
C TYR A 158 -7.23 -5.00 -17.81
N GLU A 159 -6.30 -4.68 -18.66
CA GLU A 159 -5.36 -5.61 -19.26
C GLU A 159 -3.95 -5.03 -19.17
N LEU A 160 -3.01 -5.83 -18.69
CA LEU A 160 -1.59 -5.49 -18.72
C LEU A 160 -0.92 -6.28 -19.85
N ARG A 161 -0.27 -5.55 -20.74
CA ARG A 161 0.42 -6.12 -21.90
C ARG A 161 1.92 -5.89 -21.82
N ASN A 162 2.67 -6.60 -22.62
CA ASN A 162 4.13 -6.40 -22.79
C ASN A 162 4.87 -6.36 -21.46
N LEU A 163 4.49 -7.25 -20.52
CA LEU A 163 5.14 -7.33 -19.22
C LEU A 163 6.62 -7.63 -19.37
N ARG A 164 7.46 -6.79 -18.75
CA ARG A 164 8.91 -6.96 -18.70
C ARG A 164 9.40 -6.82 -17.28
N VAL A 165 10.43 -7.54 -16.94
CA VAL A 165 11.16 -7.38 -15.68
C VAL A 165 12.59 -7.02 -16.03
N ASP A 166 13.03 -5.86 -15.58
CA ASP A 166 14.40 -5.40 -15.75
C ASP A 166 15.17 -5.62 -14.44
N PHE A 167 16.31 -6.29 -14.54
CA PHE A 167 17.20 -6.49 -13.42
C PHE A 167 18.65 -6.22 -13.83
N LYS A 168 19.43 -5.75 -12.87
CA LYS A 168 20.85 -5.50 -13.06
C LYS A 168 21.64 -6.65 -12.44
N SER A 169 22.52 -7.27 -13.23
CA SER A 169 23.50 -8.22 -12.73
C SER A 169 24.83 -7.54 -12.46
N VAL A 170 25.53 -7.97 -11.42
CA VAL A 170 26.89 -7.53 -11.08
C VAL A 170 27.77 -8.75 -10.81
N PRO A 171 29.10 -8.66 -11.02
CA PRO A 171 30.00 -9.77 -10.68
C PRO A 171 29.88 -10.13 -9.20
N ASP A 172 29.90 -11.42 -8.88
CA ASP A 172 29.75 -11.94 -7.51
C ASP A 172 30.82 -11.41 -6.55
N SER A 173 32.04 -11.15 -7.05
CA SER A 173 33.13 -10.53 -6.27
C SER A 173 32.82 -9.15 -5.70
N LYS A 174 31.71 -8.51 -6.14
CA LYS A 174 31.22 -7.21 -5.64
C LYS A 174 30.05 -7.34 -4.69
N THR A 175 29.56 -8.54 -4.42
CA THR A 175 28.47 -8.76 -3.48
C THR A 175 29.02 -8.80 -2.06
N PRO A 176 28.35 -8.17 -1.08
CA PRO A 176 28.77 -8.19 0.32
C PRO A 176 28.60 -9.58 0.94
N GLU A 177 29.31 -9.82 2.03
CA GLU A 177 29.21 -11.10 2.76
C GLU A 177 27.85 -11.27 3.46
N SER A 178 27.20 -10.20 3.82
CA SER A 178 25.84 -10.21 4.39
C SER A 178 25.04 -9.02 3.85
N VAL A 179 23.76 -9.23 3.68
CA VAL A 179 22.82 -8.19 3.23
C VAL A 179 21.64 -8.14 4.17
N THR A 180 21.39 -6.97 4.73
CA THR A 180 20.18 -6.72 5.52
C THR A 180 19.12 -6.06 4.63
N MET A 181 17.91 -6.59 4.67
CA MET A 181 16.77 -6.12 3.88
C MET A 181 15.60 -5.80 4.79
N GLY A 182 14.91 -4.70 4.49
CA GLY A 182 13.61 -4.41 5.08
C GLY A 182 12.55 -5.35 4.51
N VAL A 183 11.75 -5.93 5.40
CA VAL A 183 10.68 -6.87 5.08
C VAL A 183 9.40 -6.39 5.69
N VAL A 184 8.30 -6.54 4.97
CA VAL A 184 6.95 -6.21 5.45
C VAL A 184 6.13 -7.48 5.54
N ASN A 185 5.55 -7.71 6.72
CA ASN A 185 4.57 -8.78 6.93
C ASN A 185 3.21 -8.13 7.16
N ASP A 186 2.23 -8.48 6.38
CA ASP A 186 0.88 -7.93 6.52
C ASP A 186 -0.06 -8.87 7.26
N PHE A 187 -1.08 -8.27 7.84
CA PHE A 187 -2.17 -8.96 8.52
C PHE A 187 -3.48 -8.22 8.25
N LYS A 188 -4.48 -8.94 7.79
CA LYS A 188 -5.83 -8.42 7.58
C LYS A 188 -6.76 -8.92 8.68
N SER A 189 -7.52 -8.02 9.28
CA SER A 189 -8.56 -8.31 10.26
C SER A 189 -9.82 -7.52 9.95
N ASN A 190 -10.89 -7.84 10.67
CA ASN A 190 -12.14 -7.10 10.58
C ASN A 190 -12.55 -6.69 11.99
N LEU A 191 -12.82 -5.41 12.18
CA LEU A 191 -13.37 -4.83 13.39
C LEU A 191 -14.90 -4.77 13.21
N LEU A 192 -15.62 -5.62 13.91
CA LEU A 192 -17.08 -5.65 13.84
C LEU A 192 -17.68 -4.40 14.49
N SER A 193 -18.94 -4.12 14.18
CA SER A 193 -19.67 -3.03 14.81
C SER A 193 -19.68 -3.19 16.33
N GLY A 194 -19.19 -2.17 17.04
CA GLY A 194 -19.08 -2.17 18.50
C GLY A 194 -17.82 -2.81 19.08
N GLU A 195 -16.97 -3.41 18.25
CA GLU A 195 -15.66 -3.87 18.69
C GLU A 195 -14.66 -2.71 18.78
N ALA A 196 -13.77 -2.81 19.76
CA ALA A 196 -12.77 -1.79 20.04
C ALA A 196 -11.34 -2.37 20.14
N THR A 197 -11.16 -3.65 19.85
CA THR A 197 -9.88 -4.33 20.07
C THR A 197 -9.52 -5.18 18.85
N ILE A 198 -8.28 -5.01 18.39
CA ILE A 198 -7.70 -5.79 17.30
C ILE A 198 -6.49 -6.53 17.88
N SER A 199 -6.49 -7.86 17.79
CA SER A 199 -5.37 -8.68 18.27
C SER A 199 -4.83 -9.56 17.17
N THR A 200 -3.50 -9.68 17.09
CA THR A 200 -2.83 -10.51 16.09
C THR A 200 -1.56 -11.15 16.64
N ASN A 201 -1.23 -12.30 16.06
CA ASN A 201 0.08 -12.94 16.17
C ASN A 201 0.71 -12.97 14.78
N VAL A 202 1.90 -12.44 14.65
CA VAL A 202 2.66 -12.42 13.40
C VAL A 202 4.03 -13.04 13.63
N ALA A 203 4.42 -13.98 12.80
CA ALA A 203 5.72 -14.64 12.91
C ALA A 203 6.86 -13.71 12.44
N ALA A 204 7.11 -12.63 13.19
CA ALA A 204 8.10 -11.63 12.86
C ALA A 204 8.77 -11.03 14.09
N LEU A 205 10.05 -10.68 13.94
CA LEU A 205 10.75 -9.77 14.82
C LEU A 205 10.49 -8.35 14.30
N ALA A 206 9.45 -7.70 14.83
CA ALA A 206 8.98 -6.41 14.34
C ALA A 206 9.68 -5.23 15.00
N GLU A 207 10.05 -4.24 14.20
CA GLU A 207 10.62 -2.96 14.64
C GLU A 207 9.55 -1.86 14.74
N SER A 208 8.52 -1.98 13.93
CA SER A 208 7.40 -1.05 13.94
C SER A 208 6.15 -1.68 13.34
N VAL A 209 5.01 -1.05 13.57
CA VAL A 209 3.73 -1.41 12.97
C VAL A 209 3.04 -0.16 12.44
N ALA A 210 2.45 -0.28 11.26
CA ALA A 210 1.52 0.71 10.75
C ALA A 210 0.21 0.04 10.35
N MET A 211 -0.89 0.77 10.39
CA MET A 211 -2.20 0.22 10.05
C MET A 211 -3.10 1.26 9.38
N ASN A 212 -3.91 0.79 8.46
CA ASN A 212 -4.95 1.58 7.82
C ASN A 212 -6.30 0.85 7.88
N PHE A 213 -7.35 1.59 7.57
CA PHE A 213 -8.72 1.17 7.77
C PHE A 213 -9.58 1.55 6.56
N ILE A 214 -10.56 0.71 6.26
CA ILE A 214 -11.63 1.02 5.32
C ILE A 214 -12.94 0.39 5.80
N GLN A 215 -14.05 1.07 5.64
CA GLN A 215 -15.35 0.46 5.89
C GLN A 215 -15.58 -0.66 4.89
N ASN A 216 -16.04 -1.81 5.38
CA ASN A 216 -16.26 -2.99 4.55
C ASN A 216 -17.18 -2.72 3.34
N GLN A 217 -18.14 -1.82 3.51
CA GLN A 217 -19.05 -1.41 2.43
C GLN A 217 -18.39 -0.55 1.33
N HIS A 218 -17.15 -0.12 1.52
CA HIS A 218 -16.40 0.69 0.54
C HIS A 218 -15.29 -0.12 -0.15
N GLU A 219 -14.98 -1.31 0.34
CA GLU A 219 -13.98 -2.20 -0.28
C GLU A 219 -14.62 -3.01 -1.42
N SER A 220 -13.93 -3.07 -2.56
CA SER A 220 -14.39 -3.79 -3.76
C SER A 220 -15.76 -3.34 -4.28
N VAL A 221 -16.08 -2.05 -4.11
CA VAL A 221 -17.33 -1.46 -4.58
C VAL A 221 -17.03 -0.42 -5.67
N PRO A 222 -17.66 -0.53 -6.86
CA PRO A 222 -17.26 0.24 -8.05
C PRO A 222 -17.22 1.76 -7.89
N VAL A 223 -18.06 2.32 -7.02
CA VAL A 223 -18.15 3.79 -6.81
C VAL A 223 -17.14 4.32 -5.79
N TYR A 224 -16.47 3.43 -5.07
CA TYR A 224 -15.50 3.81 -4.05
C TYR A 224 -14.10 3.38 -4.44
N ASN A 225 -13.12 4.16 -4.03
CA ASN A 225 -11.72 3.76 -4.12
C ASN A 225 -11.42 2.74 -3.03
N SER A 226 -11.24 1.47 -3.39
CA SER A 226 -10.95 0.37 -2.47
C SER A 226 -9.65 0.55 -1.68
N TYR A 227 -8.73 1.39 -2.15
CA TYR A 227 -7.45 1.66 -1.47
C TYR A 227 -7.48 2.91 -0.59
N LYS A 228 -8.62 3.59 -0.52
CA LYS A 228 -8.79 4.75 0.35
C LYS A 228 -8.58 4.35 1.82
N MET A 229 -7.84 5.16 2.53
CA MET A 229 -7.67 5.03 3.98
C MET A 229 -8.69 5.89 4.70
N GLU A 230 -9.52 5.27 5.52
CA GLU A 230 -10.62 5.94 6.20
C GLU A 230 -10.36 6.07 7.70
N ASN A 231 -10.84 7.16 8.27
CA ASN A 231 -10.78 7.38 9.70
C ASN A 231 -11.84 6.51 10.41
N ILE A 232 -11.49 6.00 11.58
CA ILE A 232 -12.46 5.38 12.48
C ILE A 232 -13.33 6.47 13.09
N GLN A 233 -14.65 6.33 12.90
CA GLN A 233 -15.60 7.31 13.34
C GLN A 233 -15.58 7.46 14.88
N GLY A 234 -15.45 8.69 15.35
CA GLY A 234 -15.48 9.00 16.79
C GLY A 234 -14.29 8.51 17.59
N LEU A 235 -13.16 8.16 16.92
CA LEU A 235 -11.96 7.74 17.63
C LEU A 235 -11.45 8.84 18.56
N GLN A 236 -11.29 8.48 19.83
CA GLN A 236 -10.80 9.36 20.90
C GLN A 236 -9.41 8.97 21.37
N GLU A 237 -9.12 7.67 21.42
CA GLU A 237 -7.93 7.16 22.06
C GLU A 237 -7.45 5.87 21.39
N VAL A 238 -6.14 5.69 21.32
CA VAL A 238 -5.48 4.48 20.85
C VAL A 238 -4.49 4.01 21.89
N GLN A 239 -4.49 2.71 22.18
CA GLN A 239 -3.51 2.07 23.05
C GLN A 239 -2.92 0.83 22.38
N TYR A 240 -1.62 0.66 22.49
CA TYR A 240 -0.89 -0.48 21.96
C TYR A 240 -0.42 -1.37 23.11
N LEU A 241 -0.71 -2.66 23.05
CA LEU A 241 -0.48 -3.63 24.10
C LEU A 241 0.31 -4.84 23.56
N PHE A 242 1.09 -5.43 24.44
CA PHE A 242 1.90 -6.59 24.13
C PHE A 242 1.65 -7.69 25.16
N ASN A 243 1.41 -8.92 24.71
CA ASN A 243 1.23 -10.16 25.48
C ASN A 243 0.07 -10.21 26.48
N SER A 244 -0.45 -9.10 26.89
CA SER A 244 -1.66 -9.01 27.71
C SER A 244 -2.16 -7.58 27.72
N GLN A 245 -3.40 -7.41 28.11
CA GLN A 245 -4.01 -6.08 28.23
C GLN A 245 -3.33 -5.19 29.30
N SER A 246 -2.41 -5.72 30.07
CA SER A 246 -1.68 -5.00 31.11
C SER A 246 -0.32 -4.46 30.69
N ASN A 247 0.26 -4.93 29.60
CA ASN A 247 1.56 -4.50 29.11
C ASN A 247 1.42 -3.47 27.99
N SER A 248 1.31 -2.21 28.37
CA SER A 248 1.25 -1.13 27.37
C SER A 248 2.62 -0.84 26.77
N LEU A 249 2.69 -0.74 25.43
CA LEU A 249 3.87 -0.32 24.69
C LEU A 249 4.06 1.20 24.69
N VAL A 250 3.07 1.94 25.15
CA VAL A 250 3.12 3.39 25.33
C VAL A 250 2.74 3.72 26.77
N SER A 251 3.41 4.71 27.36
CA SER A 251 3.20 5.07 28.77
C SER A 251 1.77 5.55 29.05
N PHE A 252 1.14 6.19 28.06
CA PHE A 252 -0.22 6.70 28.14
C PHE A 252 -0.97 6.41 26.85
N PRO A 253 -2.31 6.23 26.93
CA PRO A 253 -3.14 6.16 25.72
C PRO A 253 -3.01 7.43 24.88
N ILE A 254 -2.88 7.27 23.57
CA ILE A 254 -2.69 8.35 22.62
C ILE A 254 -4.04 8.96 22.29
N ARG A 255 -4.20 10.24 22.58
CA ARG A 255 -5.46 10.98 22.39
C ARG A 255 -5.33 12.10 21.37
N ASP A 256 -4.16 12.66 21.20
CA ASP A 256 -3.92 13.76 20.27
C ASP A 256 -3.71 13.23 18.84
N ARG A 257 -4.43 13.83 17.89
CA ARG A 257 -4.30 13.52 16.46
C ARG A 257 -2.92 13.85 15.91
N THR A 258 -2.26 14.85 16.45
CA THR A 258 -0.89 15.21 16.06
C THR A 258 0.08 14.11 16.49
N GLU A 259 -0.06 13.62 17.72
CA GLU A 259 0.74 12.50 18.22
C GLU A 259 0.48 11.22 17.41
N MET A 260 -0.79 10.93 17.05
CA MET A 260 -1.13 9.80 16.18
C MET A 260 -0.42 9.90 14.83
N LEU A 261 -0.39 11.08 14.22
CA LEU A 261 0.30 11.34 12.96
C LEU A 261 1.80 11.16 13.10
N GLU A 262 2.42 11.76 14.11
CA GLU A 262 3.88 11.66 14.35
C GLU A 262 4.31 10.21 14.54
N ARG A 263 3.56 9.45 15.32
CA ARG A 263 3.84 8.02 15.55
C ARG A 263 3.63 7.18 14.29
N PHE A 264 2.60 7.48 13.50
CA PHE A 264 2.40 6.83 12.20
C PHE A 264 3.58 7.07 11.28
N ILE A 265 4.02 8.32 11.15
CA ILE A 265 5.17 8.67 10.32
C ILE A 265 6.43 7.96 10.81
N ALA A 266 6.70 8.01 12.10
CA ALA A 266 7.86 7.34 12.70
C ALA A 266 7.83 5.81 12.46
N SER A 267 6.64 5.20 12.38
CA SER A 267 6.50 3.77 12.13
C SER A 267 6.86 3.35 10.71
N MET A 268 6.79 4.25 9.74
CA MET A 268 7.09 3.98 8.33
C MET A 268 8.60 3.94 8.02
N GLN A 269 9.46 4.26 8.99
CA GLN A 269 10.94 4.18 8.93
C GLN A 269 11.64 5.07 7.88
N ASP A 270 10.94 5.56 6.86
CA ASP A 270 11.47 6.51 5.88
C ASP A 270 10.72 7.83 5.99
N THR A 271 11.33 8.77 6.70
CA THR A 271 10.72 10.07 7.00
C THR A 271 11.38 11.23 6.25
N SER A 272 12.30 10.93 5.33
CA SER A 272 13.16 11.95 4.70
C SER A 272 12.38 12.99 3.88
N HIS A 273 11.17 12.69 3.45
CA HIS A 273 10.36 13.58 2.59
C HIS A 273 8.92 13.80 3.09
N ASN A 274 8.69 13.53 4.36
CA ASN A 274 7.35 13.62 4.93
C ASN A 274 6.74 15.03 4.82
N GLN A 275 5.61 15.12 4.14
CA GLN A 275 4.81 16.34 3.99
C GLN A 275 3.31 16.11 4.22
N VAL A 276 2.96 15.10 5.02
CA VAL A 276 1.57 14.94 5.43
C VAL A 276 1.22 16.09 6.38
N SER A 277 0.42 17.04 5.91
CA SER A 277 -0.12 18.05 6.81
C SER A 277 -1.15 17.42 7.75
N ILE A 278 -1.23 17.94 8.96
CA ILE A 278 -2.23 17.49 9.94
C ILE A 278 -3.66 17.61 9.39
N ASP A 279 -3.92 18.57 8.50
CA ASP A 279 -5.21 18.74 7.85
C ASP A 279 -5.53 17.64 6.86
N LYS A 280 -4.55 17.21 6.05
CA LYS A 280 -4.68 16.02 5.18
C LYS A 280 -4.90 14.76 6.00
N TYR A 281 -4.19 14.61 7.11
CA TYR A 281 -4.34 13.47 8.00
C TYR A 281 -5.70 13.43 8.68
N ARG A 282 -6.23 14.59 9.09
CA ARG A 282 -7.57 14.71 9.68
C ARG A 282 -8.69 14.53 8.67
N SER A 283 -8.44 14.83 7.40
CA SER A 283 -9.40 14.54 6.33
C SER A 283 -9.44 13.03 6.10
N ASN A 284 -10.60 12.47 5.79
CA ASN A 284 -10.79 11.02 5.60
C ASN A 284 -10.01 10.43 4.41
N ALA A 285 -9.08 11.16 3.83
CA ALA A 285 -8.39 10.80 2.59
C ALA A 285 -6.94 10.33 2.79
N GLY A 286 -6.54 9.94 3.98
CA GLY A 286 -5.15 9.52 4.20
C GLY A 286 -4.85 9.20 5.66
N TRP A 287 -5.83 8.65 6.38
CA TRP A 287 -5.68 8.39 7.79
C TRP A 287 -5.12 6.99 8.06
N ALA A 288 -4.11 6.93 8.89
CA ALA A 288 -3.47 5.69 9.33
C ALA A 288 -2.98 5.84 10.77
N LEU A 289 -2.74 4.73 11.45
CA LEU A 289 -2.12 4.67 12.77
C LEU A 289 -0.80 3.92 12.67
N GLY A 290 0.11 4.18 13.60
CA GLY A 290 1.37 3.45 13.67
C GLY A 290 2.09 3.62 15.00
N LEU A 291 3.04 2.76 15.23
CA LEU A 291 3.93 2.78 16.38
C LEU A 291 5.30 2.25 15.97
N ASN A 292 6.33 3.04 16.23
CA ASN A 292 7.71 2.57 16.19
C ASN A 292 8.05 1.96 17.55
N PHE A 293 8.65 0.78 17.58
CA PHE A 293 9.10 0.15 18.80
C PHE A 293 10.51 0.64 19.12
N ASP A 294 10.80 0.91 20.39
CA ASP A 294 12.14 1.33 20.82
C ASP A 294 13.17 0.22 20.58
N GLU A 295 12.74 -1.03 20.74
CA GLU A 295 13.50 -2.23 20.42
C GLU A 295 12.63 -3.19 19.61
N ALA A 296 13.24 -4.01 18.75
CA ALA A 296 12.52 -4.99 17.96
C ALA A 296 11.84 -6.02 18.87
N ILE A 297 10.56 -6.28 18.63
CA ILE A 297 9.72 -7.17 19.43
C ILE A 297 9.45 -8.46 18.67
N ASP A 298 9.72 -9.61 19.32
CA ASP A 298 9.37 -10.91 18.77
C ASP A 298 7.86 -11.18 18.95
N LEU A 299 7.14 -11.16 17.85
CA LEU A 299 5.70 -11.41 17.78
C LEU A 299 5.35 -12.86 17.47
N SER A 300 6.32 -13.73 17.18
CA SER A 300 6.06 -15.11 16.73
C SER A 300 5.32 -15.96 17.76
N ASN A 301 5.50 -15.68 19.05
CA ASN A 301 4.83 -16.37 20.15
C ASN A 301 4.03 -15.43 21.06
N ASN A 302 3.86 -14.20 20.63
CA ASN A 302 3.31 -13.12 21.43
C ASN A 302 2.16 -12.43 20.71
N THR A 303 1.18 -11.92 21.45
CA THR A 303 0.04 -11.22 20.90
C THR A 303 0.30 -9.71 20.91
N PHE A 304 0.16 -9.09 19.76
CA PHE A 304 0.09 -7.65 19.63
C PHE A 304 -1.39 -7.23 19.59
N THR A 305 -1.75 -6.25 20.39
CA THR A 305 -3.13 -5.80 20.53
C THR A 305 -3.21 -4.29 20.42
N VAL A 306 -4.17 -3.81 19.63
CA VAL A 306 -4.54 -2.40 19.54
C VAL A 306 -5.93 -2.21 20.12
N GLN A 307 -6.06 -1.36 21.11
CA GLN A 307 -7.34 -0.94 21.67
C GLN A 307 -7.70 0.46 21.18
N LEU A 308 -8.94 0.61 20.77
CA LEU A 308 -9.48 1.85 20.22
C LEU A 308 -10.67 2.31 21.10
N ALA A 309 -10.60 3.49 21.69
CA ALA A 309 -11.75 4.09 22.36
C ALA A 309 -12.47 5.03 21.41
N THR A 310 -13.75 4.80 21.20
CA THR A 310 -14.59 5.60 20.29
C THR A 310 -15.80 6.16 21.04
N THR A 311 -16.23 7.36 20.67
CA THR A 311 -17.44 8.00 21.24
C THR A 311 -18.72 7.46 20.64
N VAL A 312 -18.65 6.83 19.50
CA VAL A 312 -19.80 6.23 18.79
C VAL A 312 -19.42 4.81 18.37
N ASN A 313 -20.39 3.93 18.42
CA ASN A 313 -20.21 2.60 17.85
C ASN A 313 -20.06 2.74 16.34
N GLN A 314 -19.15 1.96 15.76
CA GLN A 314 -19.05 1.88 14.31
C GLN A 314 -20.37 1.31 13.77
N ASN A 315 -20.99 2.01 12.82
CA ASN A 315 -22.26 1.56 12.23
C ASN A 315 -22.04 0.38 11.25
N TYR A 316 -20.80 0.24 10.78
CA TYR A 316 -20.42 -0.78 9.81
C TYR A 316 -19.12 -1.46 10.24
N PRO A 317 -18.92 -2.72 9.86
CA PRO A 317 -17.63 -3.38 10.03
C PRO A 317 -16.53 -2.62 9.29
N VAL A 318 -15.35 -2.57 9.88
CA VAL A 318 -14.17 -1.89 9.35
C VAL A 318 -13.09 -2.92 9.09
N ASN A 319 -12.62 -3.02 7.86
CA ASN A 319 -11.45 -3.83 7.54
C ASN A 319 -10.19 -3.12 7.99
N VAL A 320 -9.33 -3.85 8.67
CA VAL A 320 -8.08 -3.38 9.25
C VAL A 320 -6.93 -4.09 8.57
N PHE A 321 -5.97 -3.31 8.09
CA PHE A 321 -4.75 -3.79 7.46
C PHE A 321 -3.57 -3.33 8.28
N MET A 322 -2.81 -4.28 8.82
CA MET A 322 -1.65 -4.03 9.66
C MET A 322 -0.39 -4.48 8.93
N TYR A 323 0.66 -3.68 9.01
CA TYR A 323 1.95 -3.93 8.38
C TYR A 323 3.02 -3.88 9.44
N PHE A 324 3.70 -5.00 9.65
CA PHE A 324 4.80 -5.14 10.57
C PHE A 324 6.11 -5.06 9.81
N PHE A 325 6.91 -4.09 10.16
CA PHE A 325 8.21 -3.85 9.55
C PHE A 325 9.29 -4.57 10.34
N SER A 326 10.11 -5.31 9.63
CA SER A 326 11.21 -6.07 10.21
C SER A 326 12.44 -5.99 9.32
N ARG A 327 13.58 -6.41 9.84
CA ARG A 327 14.81 -6.58 9.06
C ARG A 327 15.24 -8.03 9.08
N ARG A 328 15.66 -8.51 7.91
CA ARG A 328 16.26 -9.84 7.76
C ARG A 328 17.64 -9.70 7.14
N THR A 329 18.61 -10.40 7.74
CA THR A 329 19.98 -10.49 7.21
C THR A 329 20.20 -11.88 6.63
N ILE A 330 20.79 -11.93 5.45
CA ILE A 330 21.13 -13.15 4.72
C ILE A 330 22.61 -13.17 4.35
#